data_72c052b4d34a1d2f28c5696cbea23552
#
_entry.id   72c052b4d34a1d2f28c5696cbea23552
#
_cell.length_a   1.000
_cell.length_b   1.000
_cell.length_c   1.000
_cell.angle_alpha   90.00
_cell.angle_beta   90.00
_cell.angle_gamma   90.00
#
_symmetry.space_group_name_H-M   'P 1'
#
loop_
_entity.id
_entity.type
_entity.pdbx_description
1 polymer ?
#
loop_
_entity_poly.entity_id
_entity_poly.type
_entity_poly.pdbx_seq_one_letter_code
_entity_poly.pdbx_strand_id
1 'polypeptide(L)'
;IEDIGFDSFTNIKNVLNAKSKISSNEEREILNIINSYNNDKSKLESTRTGTFNQRTNELRGVWVASVINIDWPSKKGLSVESQKREYIQILENVKKWNMNAVFVQVKPVGDAFYPSKYAPWSEYLTGTQGINPGYDPLKFMVDEAHKRGIEFHAWFNPYRLTMNGGIEKLSSNNIGRKKPEWTVMYGGKLYLNPGIPEVNDYVVDSIMEVVKNYDIDGVHMDDYFYPYKVKGQEYPDSTQYKKYGRNFSSIGDWRRNNINMLVQKLNKSIKNEKSDVSFGISPFGVWRNASTDPIKGSNTRAGIQNYDDLYADILKWMENSWLDYVAPQIYWNQGFEVAEYNTLVNWWSNNAKKTKTDLYIGQAAYKVKDWTNSNELTNQINYNRRFSEVKGSIFFSYKSLRDNPKNIMASLLNGPYNK
;
A
#
# COMPACT_ATOMS: atom_id res chain seq x y z
N ILE A 1 18.12 2.53 28.84
CA ILE A 1 17.94 1.06 28.90
C ILE A 1 16.78 0.62 27.96
N GLU A 2 16.07 1.54 27.32
CA GLU A 2 14.89 1.20 26.49
C GLU A 2 15.18 0.86 25.02
N ASP A 3 16.45 0.85 24.57
CA ASP A 3 16.78 0.72 23.14
C ASP A 3 17.81 -0.36 22.78
N ILE A 4 17.97 -1.39 23.62
CA ILE A 4 18.78 -2.53 23.22
C ILE A 4 17.83 -3.65 22.76
N GLY A 5 17.71 -3.80 21.45
CA GLY A 5 16.99 -4.91 20.81
C GLY A 5 17.53 -6.24 21.31
N PHE A 6 16.68 -7.02 21.98
CA PHE A 6 17.01 -8.27 22.63
C PHE A 6 17.11 -9.46 21.66
N ASP A 7 18.01 -9.37 20.67
CA ASP A 7 18.46 -10.57 19.95
C ASP A 7 19.78 -11.10 20.48
N SER A 8 20.08 -10.84 21.76
CA SER A 8 21.41 -11.18 22.23
C SER A 8 21.51 -11.61 23.68
N PHE A 9 20.75 -12.61 24.10
CA PHE A 9 21.14 -13.38 25.30
C PHE A 9 22.59 -13.85 25.15
N THR A 10 23.00 -14.25 23.95
CA THR A 10 24.38 -14.60 23.61
C THR A 10 25.34 -13.40 23.71
N ASN A 11 24.90 -12.21 23.28
CA ASN A 11 25.73 -11.01 23.34
C ASN A 11 25.86 -10.43 24.72
N ILE A 12 24.82 -10.47 25.57
CA ILE A 12 24.89 -10.03 26.96
C ILE A 12 25.81 -10.98 27.76
N LYS A 13 25.69 -12.29 27.56
CA LYS A 13 26.56 -13.28 28.16
C LYS A 13 28.02 -13.12 27.76
N ASN A 14 28.27 -12.78 26.49
CA ASN A 14 29.60 -12.48 25.96
C ASN A 14 30.18 -11.17 26.50
N VAL A 15 29.35 -10.13 26.69
CA VAL A 15 29.76 -8.85 27.31
C VAL A 15 30.02 -8.99 28.79
N LEU A 16 29.22 -9.78 29.49
CA LEU A 16 29.46 -10.11 30.93
C LEU A 16 30.71 -10.95 31.11
N ASN A 17 30.98 -11.91 30.24
CA ASN A 17 32.19 -12.73 30.27
C ASN A 17 33.46 -11.96 29.87
N ALA A 18 33.35 -10.88 29.08
CA ALA A 18 34.47 -10.05 28.64
C ALA A 18 34.91 -8.99 29.68
N LYS A 19 34.08 -8.70 30.71
CA LYS A 19 34.40 -7.75 31.78
C LYS A 19 34.68 -8.50 33.09
N SER A 20 35.91 -8.84 33.32
CA SER A 20 36.41 -9.56 34.51
C SER A 20 36.28 -8.80 35.86
N LYS A 21 35.22 -8.06 36.11
CA LYS A 21 34.99 -7.27 37.34
C LYS A 21 33.52 -7.11 37.75
N ILE A 22 32.66 -8.08 37.46
CA ILE A 22 31.30 -8.05 38.01
C ILE A 22 31.29 -8.99 39.21
N SER A 23 30.87 -8.51 40.38
CA SER A 23 30.75 -9.34 41.56
C SER A 23 29.60 -10.35 41.40
N SER A 24 29.67 -11.47 42.06
CA SER A 24 28.64 -12.52 42.06
C SER A 24 27.24 -12.01 42.49
N ASN A 25 27.20 -10.92 43.27
CA ASN A 25 25.94 -10.28 43.66
C ASN A 25 25.32 -9.45 42.51
N GLU A 26 26.12 -8.71 41.77
CA GLU A 26 25.66 -7.92 40.60
C GLU A 26 25.19 -8.83 39.46
N GLU A 27 25.88 -9.96 39.25
CA GLU A 27 25.45 -10.98 38.28
C GLU A 27 24.08 -11.57 38.63
N ARG A 28 23.83 -11.81 39.92
CA ARG A 28 22.56 -12.32 40.45
C ARG A 28 21.43 -11.29 40.30
N GLU A 29 21.72 -10.02 40.53
CA GLU A 29 20.77 -8.92 40.36
C GLU A 29 20.37 -8.72 38.90
N ILE A 30 21.33 -8.75 37.98
CA ILE A 30 21.08 -8.69 36.53
C ILE A 30 20.27 -9.89 36.07
N LEU A 31 20.56 -11.11 36.52
CA LEU A 31 19.76 -12.30 36.19
C LEU A 31 18.34 -12.20 36.73
N ASN A 32 18.13 -11.64 37.91
CA ASN A 32 16.80 -11.42 38.47
C ASN A 32 15.99 -10.40 37.65
N ILE A 33 16.61 -9.32 37.21
CA ILE A 33 15.97 -8.31 36.32
C ILE A 33 15.62 -8.95 34.99
N ILE A 34 16.49 -9.74 34.39
CA ILE A 34 16.24 -10.44 33.12
C ILE A 34 15.09 -11.46 33.27
N ASN A 35 15.07 -12.21 34.35
CA ASN A 35 14.02 -13.20 34.63
C ASN A 35 12.67 -12.55 34.91
N SER A 36 12.65 -11.40 35.61
CA SER A 36 11.44 -10.59 35.82
C SER A 36 10.90 -10.08 34.50
N TYR A 37 11.77 -9.52 33.67
CA TYR A 37 11.40 -9.02 32.33
C TYR A 37 10.85 -10.13 31.41
N ASN A 38 11.48 -11.32 31.41
CA ASN A 38 11.02 -12.45 30.62
C ASN A 38 9.68 -13.02 31.14
N ASN A 39 9.45 -13.01 32.46
CA ASN A 39 8.18 -13.40 33.06
C ASN A 39 7.06 -12.37 32.74
N ASP A 40 7.37 -11.07 32.74
CA ASP A 40 6.42 -10.04 32.38
C ASP A 40 6.13 -10.07 30.85
N LYS A 41 7.15 -10.35 30.03
CA LYS A 41 6.99 -10.57 28.59
C LYS A 41 6.14 -11.81 28.31
N SER A 42 6.36 -12.92 29.00
CA SER A 42 5.55 -14.13 28.83
C SER A 42 4.12 -13.95 29.35
N LYS A 43 3.90 -13.17 30.43
CA LYS A 43 2.58 -12.77 30.90
C LYS A 43 1.86 -11.84 29.91
N LEU A 44 2.57 -10.87 29.32
CA LEU A 44 2.01 -10.03 28.24
C LEU A 44 1.67 -10.87 27.00
N GLU A 45 2.52 -11.85 26.65
CA GLU A 45 2.27 -12.77 25.54
C GLU A 45 1.10 -13.72 25.87
N SER A 46 0.97 -14.23 27.09
CA SER A 46 -0.13 -15.11 27.52
C SER A 46 -1.47 -14.36 27.67
N THR A 47 -1.47 -13.07 28.05
CA THR A 47 -2.67 -12.24 28.04
C THR A 47 -3.08 -11.80 26.62
N ARG A 48 -2.14 -11.84 25.66
CA ARG A 48 -2.43 -11.61 24.23
C ARG A 48 -2.89 -12.87 23.49
N THR A 49 -2.74 -14.06 24.04
CA THR A 49 -3.26 -15.34 23.51
C THR A 49 -4.72 -15.62 23.93
N GLY A 50 -5.42 -14.65 24.52
CA GLY A 50 -6.86 -14.73 24.73
C GLY A 50 -7.58 -14.97 23.40
N THR A 51 -8.44 -15.98 23.39
CA THR A 51 -9.32 -16.45 22.31
C THR A 51 -9.56 -15.39 21.25
N PHE A 52 -9.06 -15.65 20.03
CA PHE A 52 -9.28 -14.79 18.85
C PHE A 52 -10.77 -14.81 18.47
N ASN A 53 -11.60 -14.06 19.20
CA ASN A 53 -12.94 -13.77 18.78
C ASN A 53 -12.87 -13.02 17.43
N GLN A 54 -13.72 -13.42 16.48
CA GLN A 54 -13.92 -12.72 15.22
C GLN A 54 -13.99 -11.21 15.50
N ARG A 55 -13.07 -10.44 14.94
CA ARG A 55 -13.18 -8.98 14.99
C ARG A 55 -14.35 -8.60 14.08
N THR A 56 -15.43 -8.12 14.65
CA THR A 56 -16.66 -7.78 13.94
C THR A 56 -16.48 -6.68 12.89
N ASN A 57 -15.39 -5.89 12.99
CA ASN A 57 -15.09 -4.75 12.11
C ASN A 57 -13.69 -4.88 11.45
N GLU A 58 -13.18 -6.10 11.23
CA GLU A 58 -11.90 -6.28 10.54
C GLU A 58 -12.07 -6.08 9.03
N LEU A 59 -11.28 -5.18 8.42
CA LEU A 59 -11.22 -5.06 6.96
C LEU A 59 -10.50 -6.28 6.37
N ARG A 60 -11.16 -6.98 5.47
CA ARG A 60 -10.64 -8.12 4.70
C ARG A 60 -10.78 -7.79 3.24
N GLY A 61 -9.77 -7.10 2.73
CA GLY A 61 -9.78 -6.52 1.39
C GLY A 61 -8.96 -7.31 0.38
N VAL A 62 -9.27 -7.10 -0.88
CA VAL A 62 -8.50 -7.62 -2.00
C VAL A 62 -8.30 -6.56 -3.07
N TRP A 63 -7.08 -6.43 -3.56
CA TRP A 63 -6.79 -5.62 -4.74
C TRP A 63 -7.21 -6.31 -6.01
N VAL A 64 -7.88 -5.55 -6.89
CA VAL A 64 -8.25 -5.95 -8.25
C VAL A 64 -7.54 -5.01 -9.21
N ALA A 65 -6.40 -5.44 -9.72
CA ALA A 65 -5.55 -4.65 -10.61
C ALA A 65 -6.02 -4.77 -12.07
N SER A 66 -6.21 -3.62 -12.71
CA SER A 66 -6.59 -3.55 -14.13
C SER A 66 -5.40 -3.31 -15.05
N VAL A 67 -4.31 -2.75 -14.54
CA VAL A 67 -3.09 -2.51 -15.32
C VAL A 67 -2.62 -3.81 -15.98
N ILE A 68 -2.33 -3.75 -17.27
CA ILE A 68 -1.95 -4.91 -18.11
C ILE A 68 -2.87 -6.14 -17.93
N ASN A 69 -4.12 -5.90 -17.56
CA ASN A 69 -5.15 -6.94 -17.35
C ASN A 69 -4.71 -8.02 -16.34
N ILE A 70 -4.10 -7.61 -15.21
CA ILE A 70 -3.64 -8.55 -14.17
C ILE A 70 -4.82 -9.35 -13.62
N ASP A 71 -5.86 -8.66 -13.13
CA ASP A 71 -7.01 -9.28 -12.49
C ASP A 71 -8.30 -9.11 -13.30
N TRP A 72 -8.64 -7.88 -13.70
CA TRP A 72 -9.89 -7.56 -14.40
C TRP A 72 -9.76 -6.30 -15.27
N PRO A 73 -10.33 -6.29 -16.50
CA PRO A 73 -10.81 -7.48 -17.23
C PRO A 73 -9.67 -8.48 -17.50
N SER A 74 -9.97 -9.75 -17.64
CA SER A 74 -8.94 -10.80 -17.82
C SER A 74 -8.08 -10.63 -19.08
N LYS A 75 -8.60 -9.89 -20.07
CA LYS A 75 -7.90 -9.47 -21.28
C LYS A 75 -8.60 -8.27 -21.95
N LYS A 76 -7.89 -7.57 -22.81
CA LYS A 76 -8.43 -6.50 -23.66
C LYS A 76 -9.49 -7.02 -24.61
N GLY A 77 -10.46 -6.18 -24.94
CA GLY A 77 -11.44 -6.44 -26.01
C GLY A 77 -12.49 -7.49 -25.69
N LEU A 78 -12.72 -7.80 -24.41
CA LEU A 78 -13.87 -8.61 -24.03
C LEU A 78 -15.18 -7.87 -24.29
N SER A 79 -16.25 -8.63 -24.60
CA SER A 79 -17.60 -8.06 -24.68
C SER A 79 -18.03 -7.48 -23.33
N VAL A 80 -18.97 -6.55 -23.34
CA VAL A 80 -19.54 -5.93 -22.12
C VAL A 80 -20.09 -7.01 -21.18
N GLU A 81 -20.80 -7.99 -21.72
CA GLU A 81 -21.37 -9.09 -20.94
C GLU A 81 -20.29 -9.96 -20.29
N SER A 82 -19.18 -10.18 -20.99
CA SER A 82 -18.04 -10.95 -20.44
C SER A 82 -17.34 -10.17 -19.34
N GLN A 83 -17.08 -8.87 -19.53
CA GLN A 83 -16.51 -8.01 -18.51
C GLN A 83 -17.37 -7.99 -17.24
N LYS A 84 -18.69 -7.80 -17.39
CA LYS A 84 -19.65 -7.80 -16.28
C LYS A 84 -19.70 -9.14 -15.56
N ARG A 85 -19.74 -10.25 -16.28
CA ARG A 85 -19.77 -11.60 -15.71
C ARG A 85 -18.51 -11.91 -14.93
N GLU A 86 -17.33 -11.55 -15.45
CA GLU A 86 -16.06 -11.72 -14.74
C GLU A 86 -16.04 -10.92 -13.43
N TYR A 87 -16.51 -9.67 -13.46
CA TYR A 87 -16.52 -8.86 -12.24
C TYR A 87 -17.51 -9.38 -11.20
N ILE A 88 -18.70 -9.81 -11.60
CA ILE A 88 -19.64 -10.48 -10.69
C ILE A 88 -18.98 -11.72 -10.06
N GLN A 89 -18.25 -12.52 -10.84
CA GLN A 89 -17.54 -13.69 -10.31
C GLN A 89 -16.46 -13.32 -9.28
N ILE A 90 -15.77 -12.17 -9.47
CA ILE A 90 -14.84 -11.62 -8.48
C ILE A 90 -15.58 -11.39 -7.16
N LEU A 91 -16.70 -10.68 -7.18
CA LEU A 91 -17.46 -10.34 -5.98
C LEU A 91 -18.04 -11.58 -5.28
N GLU A 92 -18.54 -12.58 -6.06
CA GLU A 92 -19.00 -13.84 -5.48
C GLU A 92 -17.86 -14.58 -4.76
N ASN A 93 -16.67 -14.59 -5.33
CA ASN A 93 -15.50 -15.17 -4.67
C ASN A 93 -15.11 -14.39 -3.41
N VAL A 94 -15.06 -13.06 -3.46
CA VAL A 94 -14.77 -12.19 -2.31
C VAL A 94 -15.72 -12.50 -1.16
N LYS A 95 -17.02 -12.60 -1.45
CA LYS A 95 -18.04 -12.97 -0.45
C LYS A 95 -17.86 -14.39 0.09
N LYS A 96 -17.59 -15.35 -0.81
CA LYS A 96 -17.31 -16.75 -0.44
C LYS A 96 -16.08 -16.85 0.46
N TRP A 97 -15.08 -16.03 0.24
CA TRP A 97 -13.85 -15.96 1.04
C TRP A 97 -14.00 -15.18 2.34
N ASN A 98 -15.23 -14.82 2.71
CA ASN A 98 -15.52 -14.02 3.90
C ASN A 98 -14.75 -12.68 3.93
N MET A 99 -14.53 -12.08 2.75
CA MET A 99 -13.94 -10.75 2.59
C MET A 99 -15.05 -9.70 2.39
N ASN A 100 -14.75 -8.43 2.71
CA ASN A 100 -15.75 -7.36 2.80
C ASN A 100 -15.39 -6.09 2.03
N ALA A 101 -14.24 -6.03 1.36
CA ALA A 101 -13.82 -4.86 0.59
C ALA A 101 -13.06 -5.24 -0.67
N VAL A 102 -13.25 -4.46 -1.74
CA VAL A 102 -12.46 -4.52 -2.98
C VAL A 102 -11.79 -3.18 -3.24
N PHE A 103 -10.51 -3.23 -3.64
CA PHE A 103 -9.70 -2.09 -4.05
C PHE A 103 -9.45 -2.20 -5.53
N VAL A 104 -10.30 -1.57 -6.33
CA VAL A 104 -10.32 -1.77 -7.79
C VAL A 104 -9.58 -0.64 -8.50
N GLN A 105 -8.59 -1.00 -9.32
CA GLN A 105 -7.80 -0.02 -10.06
C GLN A 105 -8.61 0.56 -11.23
N VAL A 106 -9.14 1.76 -11.02
CA VAL A 106 -10.02 2.46 -11.98
C VAL A 106 -9.28 3.45 -12.86
N LYS A 107 -8.03 3.78 -12.48
CA LYS A 107 -7.12 4.65 -13.25
C LYS A 107 -5.68 4.09 -13.16
N PRO A 108 -5.36 3.06 -13.96
CA PRO A 108 -4.06 2.36 -13.88
C PRO A 108 -2.90 3.13 -14.50
N VAL A 109 -3.20 3.93 -15.51
CA VAL A 109 -2.28 4.81 -16.24
C VAL A 109 -3.00 6.14 -16.55
N GLY A 110 -2.59 6.87 -17.57
CA GLY A 110 -3.25 8.11 -17.99
C GLY A 110 -4.62 7.95 -18.65
N ASP A 111 -5.36 6.88 -18.34
CA ASP A 111 -6.68 6.55 -18.85
C ASP A 111 -7.65 6.15 -17.73
N ALA A 112 -8.92 5.91 -18.05
CA ALA A 112 -9.96 5.71 -17.04
C ALA A 112 -10.90 4.55 -17.40
N PHE A 113 -11.46 3.90 -16.36
CA PHE A 113 -12.50 2.87 -16.41
C PHE A 113 -13.91 3.44 -16.20
N TYR A 114 -14.07 4.74 -16.54
CA TYR A 114 -15.32 5.49 -16.39
C TYR A 114 -15.33 6.65 -17.39
N PRO A 115 -16.50 7.21 -17.75
CA PRO A 115 -16.56 8.42 -18.55
C PRO A 115 -15.92 9.58 -17.79
N SER A 116 -14.83 10.13 -18.34
CA SER A 116 -14.02 11.15 -17.70
C SER A 116 -13.82 12.36 -18.60
N LYS A 117 -13.82 13.56 -18.00
CA LYS A 117 -13.42 14.81 -18.65
C LYS A 117 -11.89 14.96 -18.72
N TYR A 118 -11.18 14.23 -17.86
CA TYR A 118 -9.73 14.36 -17.65
C TYR A 118 -8.91 13.29 -18.37
N ALA A 119 -9.50 12.12 -18.66
CA ALA A 119 -8.76 11.00 -19.20
C ALA A 119 -9.56 10.27 -20.30
N PRO A 120 -8.89 9.70 -21.32
CA PRO A 120 -9.52 8.82 -22.27
C PRO A 120 -9.94 7.50 -21.63
N TRP A 121 -10.84 6.76 -22.30
CA TRP A 121 -11.15 5.38 -21.96
C TRP A 121 -9.90 4.49 -21.97
N SER A 122 -9.80 3.57 -21.03
CA SER A 122 -8.66 2.68 -20.93
C SER A 122 -8.57 1.66 -22.06
N GLU A 123 -7.37 1.47 -22.58
CA GLU A 123 -7.06 0.41 -23.54
C GLU A 123 -7.30 -0.99 -22.99
N TYR A 124 -7.26 -1.15 -21.65
CA TYR A 124 -7.48 -2.45 -20.99
C TYR A 124 -8.93 -2.92 -21.05
N LEU A 125 -9.86 -2.06 -21.40
CA LEU A 125 -11.27 -2.41 -21.69
C LEU A 125 -11.43 -2.92 -23.11
N THR A 126 -11.18 -2.05 -24.10
CA THR A 126 -11.53 -2.30 -25.51
C THR A 126 -10.36 -2.78 -26.36
N GLY A 127 -9.13 -2.66 -25.87
CA GLY A 127 -7.89 -2.91 -26.62
C GLY A 127 -7.27 -1.65 -27.21
N THR A 128 -7.99 -0.53 -27.25
CA THR A 128 -7.52 0.75 -27.79
C THR A 128 -7.90 1.89 -26.85
N GLN A 129 -6.92 2.69 -26.45
CA GLN A 129 -7.16 3.85 -25.59
C GLN A 129 -8.08 4.87 -26.29
N GLY A 130 -9.07 5.36 -25.57
CA GLY A 130 -10.03 6.36 -26.07
C GLY A 130 -11.31 5.77 -26.68
N ILE A 131 -11.39 4.47 -26.91
CA ILE A 131 -12.60 3.83 -27.43
C ILE A 131 -13.57 3.54 -26.27
N ASN A 132 -14.80 4.07 -26.41
CA ASN A 132 -15.87 3.87 -25.44
C ASN A 132 -16.28 2.37 -25.39
N PRO A 133 -16.30 1.72 -24.22
CA PRO A 133 -16.71 0.33 -24.07
C PRO A 133 -18.23 0.10 -24.19
N GLY A 134 -19.04 1.17 -24.32
CA GLY A 134 -20.49 1.08 -24.44
C GLY A 134 -21.26 1.00 -23.11
N TYR A 135 -20.59 1.16 -21.99
CA TYR A 135 -21.20 1.22 -20.65
C TYR A 135 -20.29 1.99 -19.69
N ASP A 136 -20.75 2.24 -18.46
CA ASP A 136 -19.94 2.80 -17.37
C ASP A 136 -19.47 1.66 -16.44
N PRO A 137 -18.21 1.19 -16.60
CA PRO A 137 -17.67 0.12 -15.77
C PRO A 137 -17.64 0.47 -14.28
N LEU A 138 -17.24 1.70 -13.92
CA LEU A 138 -17.13 2.11 -12.53
C LEU A 138 -18.49 2.10 -11.82
N LYS A 139 -19.52 2.69 -12.47
CA LYS A 139 -20.87 2.65 -11.91
C LYS A 139 -21.34 1.21 -11.70
N PHE A 140 -21.17 0.37 -12.70
CA PHE A 140 -21.53 -1.05 -12.62
C PHE A 140 -20.81 -1.76 -11.47
N MET A 141 -19.49 -1.50 -11.31
CA MET A 141 -18.68 -2.15 -10.28
C MET A 141 -19.08 -1.74 -8.87
N VAL A 142 -19.34 -0.45 -8.64
CA VAL A 142 -19.81 0.08 -7.35
C VAL A 142 -21.17 -0.51 -7.00
N ASP A 143 -22.13 -0.44 -7.93
CA ASP A 143 -23.49 -0.95 -7.71
C ASP A 143 -23.49 -2.46 -7.35
N GLU A 144 -22.70 -3.27 -8.07
CA GLU A 144 -22.64 -4.72 -7.83
C GLU A 144 -21.90 -5.07 -6.52
N ALA A 145 -20.90 -4.29 -6.11
CA ALA A 145 -20.23 -4.45 -4.82
C ALA A 145 -21.20 -4.15 -3.67
N HIS A 146 -21.89 -3.02 -3.72
CA HIS A 146 -22.84 -2.59 -2.69
C HIS A 146 -24.04 -3.54 -2.55
N LYS A 147 -24.59 -4.08 -3.65
CA LYS A 147 -25.65 -5.12 -3.61
C LYS A 147 -25.22 -6.34 -2.79
N ARG A 148 -23.93 -6.59 -2.62
CA ARG A 148 -23.37 -7.72 -1.88
C ARG A 148 -22.85 -7.34 -0.49
N GLY A 149 -22.98 -6.07 -0.10
CA GLY A 149 -22.44 -5.54 1.16
C GLY A 149 -20.90 -5.54 1.16
N ILE A 150 -20.27 -5.28 0.01
CA ILE A 150 -18.83 -5.20 -0.17
C ILE A 150 -18.47 -3.74 -0.39
N GLU A 151 -17.54 -3.20 0.41
CA GLU A 151 -16.99 -1.87 0.22
C GLU A 151 -16.19 -1.76 -1.07
N PHE A 152 -16.33 -0.63 -1.77
CA PHE A 152 -15.64 -0.34 -3.02
C PHE A 152 -14.69 0.83 -2.85
N HIS A 153 -13.39 0.56 -2.88
CA HIS A 153 -12.34 1.58 -2.89
C HIS A 153 -11.80 1.77 -4.31
N ALA A 154 -11.94 2.98 -4.84
CA ALA A 154 -11.42 3.33 -6.16
C ALA A 154 -9.92 3.58 -6.07
N TRP A 155 -9.13 2.78 -6.80
CA TRP A 155 -7.67 2.85 -6.79
C TRP A 155 -7.15 3.58 -8.03
N PHE A 156 -6.30 4.60 -7.77
CA PHE A 156 -5.67 5.47 -8.76
C PHE A 156 -4.14 5.34 -8.70
N ASN A 157 -3.49 5.24 -9.88
CA ASN A 157 -2.09 5.56 -10.02
C ASN A 157 -1.99 7.03 -10.48
N PRO A 158 -1.40 7.95 -9.69
CA PRO A 158 -1.56 9.38 -9.94
C PRO A 158 -0.80 9.93 -11.15
N TYR A 159 0.39 9.39 -11.46
CA TYR A 159 1.30 10.04 -12.40
C TYR A 159 1.67 9.23 -13.63
N ARG A 160 1.55 7.91 -13.60
CA ARG A 160 1.96 7.06 -14.73
C ARG A 160 1.03 7.22 -15.92
N LEU A 161 1.58 7.50 -17.10
CA LEU A 161 0.82 7.63 -18.35
C LEU A 161 0.91 6.39 -19.24
N THR A 162 2.06 5.67 -19.23
CA THR A 162 2.28 4.46 -20.03
C THR A 162 2.96 3.37 -19.22
N MET A 163 2.76 2.11 -19.64
CA MET A 163 3.54 0.97 -19.11
C MET A 163 4.82 0.72 -19.90
N ASN A 164 4.88 1.21 -21.15
CA ASN A 164 6.05 1.23 -22.01
C ASN A 164 5.86 2.29 -23.10
N GLY A 165 6.99 2.80 -23.63
CA GLY A 165 6.97 3.82 -24.67
C GLY A 165 6.54 5.19 -24.16
N GLY A 166 6.54 6.14 -25.09
CA GLY A 166 6.31 7.55 -24.81
C GLY A 166 4.94 8.03 -25.28
N ILE A 167 4.94 9.31 -25.69
CA ILE A 167 3.74 10.06 -26.08
C ILE A 167 3.02 9.44 -27.28
N GLU A 168 3.74 8.73 -28.13
CA GLU A 168 3.21 8.06 -29.32
C GLU A 168 2.20 6.96 -28.99
N LYS A 169 2.24 6.42 -27.78
CA LYS A 169 1.32 5.39 -27.28
C LYS A 169 -0.01 5.95 -26.81
N LEU A 170 -0.10 7.25 -26.60
CA LEU A 170 -1.28 7.90 -26.04
C LEU A 170 -2.29 8.28 -27.15
N SER A 171 -3.58 8.18 -26.84
CA SER A 171 -4.63 8.74 -27.68
C SER A 171 -4.56 10.28 -27.74
N SER A 172 -5.13 10.89 -28.76
CA SER A 172 -5.07 12.34 -28.99
C SER A 172 -5.69 13.17 -27.84
N ASN A 173 -6.66 12.61 -27.15
CA ASN A 173 -7.33 13.27 -26.01
C ASN A 173 -6.68 13.03 -24.65
N ASN A 174 -5.59 12.25 -24.59
CA ASN A 174 -4.82 12.05 -23.36
C ASN A 174 -4.08 13.32 -22.94
N ILE A 175 -3.99 13.59 -21.64
CA ILE A 175 -3.33 14.77 -21.09
C ILE A 175 -1.86 14.87 -21.51
N GLY A 176 -1.16 13.74 -21.62
CA GLY A 176 0.24 13.72 -22.05
C GLY A 176 0.43 14.17 -23.51
N ARG A 177 -0.58 14.00 -24.37
CA ARG A 177 -0.60 14.57 -25.72
C ARG A 177 -1.01 16.04 -25.73
N LYS A 178 -1.97 16.42 -24.88
CA LYS A 178 -2.47 17.82 -24.80
C LYS A 178 -1.46 18.74 -24.12
N LYS A 179 -0.67 18.22 -23.19
CA LYS A 179 0.31 18.93 -22.36
C LYS A 179 1.63 18.18 -22.30
N PRO A 180 2.34 18.03 -23.42
CA PRO A 180 3.61 17.29 -23.45
C PRO A 180 4.66 17.88 -22.50
N GLU A 181 4.61 19.19 -22.24
CA GLU A 181 5.47 19.87 -21.30
C GLU A 181 5.25 19.46 -19.82
N TRP A 182 4.15 18.76 -19.51
CA TRP A 182 3.88 18.19 -18.19
C TRP A 182 4.49 16.80 -18.01
N THR A 183 5.09 16.23 -19.05
CA THR A 183 5.51 14.85 -19.07
C THR A 183 7.02 14.68 -18.94
N VAL A 184 7.43 13.53 -18.43
CA VAL A 184 8.82 13.08 -18.39
C VAL A 184 8.92 11.62 -18.77
N MET A 185 9.96 11.28 -19.54
CA MET A 185 10.33 9.89 -19.80
C MET A 185 11.31 9.41 -18.73
N TYR A 186 11.01 8.28 -18.12
CA TYR A 186 11.90 7.66 -17.14
C TYR A 186 11.72 6.13 -17.13
N GLY A 187 12.82 5.39 -17.18
CA GLY A 187 12.78 3.92 -17.19
C GLY A 187 11.94 3.32 -18.32
N GLY A 188 11.91 3.95 -19.50
CA GLY A 188 11.14 3.50 -20.66
C GLY A 188 9.63 3.71 -20.55
N LYS A 189 9.16 4.51 -19.59
CA LYS A 189 7.74 4.85 -19.34
C LYS A 189 7.57 6.35 -19.33
N LEU A 190 6.37 6.80 -19.67
CA LEU A 190 5.98 8.20 -19.60
C LEU A 190 5.21 8.47 -18.31
N TYR A 191 5.54 9.56 -17.66
CA TYR A 191 4.90 10.02 -16.41
C TYR A 191 4.51 11.50 -16.53
N LEU A 192 3.46 11.88 -15.81
CA LEU A 192 3.27 13.27 -15.42
C LEU A 192 4.33 13.65 -14.39
N ASN A 193 4.86 14.86 -14.48
CA ASN A 193 5.92 15.35 -13.58
C ASN A 193 5.33 15.92 -12.28
N PRO A 194 5.53 15.26 -11.12
CA PRO A 194 5.01 15.73 -9.84
C PRO A 194 5.56 17.10 -9.40
N GLY A 195 6.69 17.52 -10.00
CA GLY A 195 7.31 18.81 -9.73
C GLY A 195 6.65 20.02 -10.40
N ILE A 196 5.56 19.80 -11.14
CA ILE A 196 4.76 20.86 -11.76
C ILE A 196 3.49 21.05 -10.96
N PRO A 197 3.24 22.22 -10.34
CA PRO A 197 2.06 22.45 -9.51
C PRO A 197 0.74 22.16 -10.21
N GLU A 198 0.61 22.56 -11.47
CA GLU A 198 -0.59 22.35 -12.29
C GLU A 198 -0.88 20.86 -12.55
N VAL A 199 0.15 20.02 -12.56
CA VAL A 199 0.01 18.56 -12.64
C VAL A 199 -0.67 18.02 -11.39
N ASN A 200 -0.27 18.49 -10.20
CA ASN A 200 -0.92 18.08 -8.96
C ASN A 200 -2.38 18.52 -8.89
N ASP A 201 -2.68 19.73 -9.38
CA ASP A 201 -4.07 20.20 -9.49
C ASP A 201 -4.89 19.30 -10.41
N TYR A 202 -4.36 18.97 -11.59
CA TYR A 202 -4.99 18.04 -12.52
C TYR A 202 -5.24 16.66 -11.90
N VAL A 203 -4.28 16.12 -11.16
CA VAL A 203 -4.43 14.81 -10.49
C VAL A 203 -5.56 14.88 -9.45
N VAL A 204 -5.58 15.92 -8.62
CA VAL A 204 -6.66 16.13 -7.64
C VAL A 204 -8.02 16.21 -8.34
N ASP A 205 -8.15 17.05 -9.37
CA ASP A 205 -9.40 17.24 -10.10
C ASP A 205 -9.90 15.94 -10.75
N SER A 206 -8.98 15.14 -11.31
CA SER A 206 -9.31 13.86 -11.93
C SER A 206 -9.80 12.81 -10.93
N ILE A 207 -9.29 12.81 -9.70
CA ILE A 207 -9.75 11.93 -8.64
C ILE A 207 -11.08 12.44 -8.06
N MET A 208 -11.20 13.76 -7.87
CA MET A 208 -12.43 14.38 -7.38
C MET A 208 -13.61 14.24 -8.33
N GLU A 209 -13.37 14.05 -9.63
CA GLU A 209 -14.42 13.67 -10.58
C GLU A 209 -15.12 12.37 -10.16
N VAL A 210 -14.34 11.37 -9.71
CA VAL A 210 -14.89 10.10 -9.22
C VAL A 210 -15.61 10.29 -7.88
N VAL A 211 -15.00 10.99 -6.94
CA VAL A 211 -15.62 11.26 -5.62
C VAL A 211 -16.99 11.93 -5.76
N LYS A 212 -17.11 12.90 -6.68
CA LYS A 212 -18.36 13.62 -6.90
C LYS A 212 -19.44 12.79 -7.57
N ASN A 213 -19.07 11.94 -8.53
CA ASN A 213 -20.03 11.31 -9.43
C ASN A 213 -20.39 9.87 -9.05
N TYR A 214 -19.64 9.23 -8.14
CA TYR A 214 -19.83 7.83 -7.78
C TYR A 214 -19.94 7.65 -6.26
N ASP A 215 -20.68 6.64 -5.86
CA ASP A 215 -20.90 6.26 -4.46
C ASP A 215 -19.80 5.29 -3.98
N ILE A 216 -18.54 5.75 -4.06
CA ILE A 216 -17.40 4.97 -3.60
C ILE A 216 -17.21 5.10 -2.10
N ASP A 217 -16.73 4.03 -1.42
CA ASP A 217 -16.43 4.03 0.01
C ASP A 217 -15.05 4.62 0.31
N GLY A 218 -14.14 4.57 -0.67
CA GLY A 218 -12.81 5.11 -0.49
C GLY A 218 -12.08 5.47 -1.78
N VAL A 219 -11.12 6.38 -1.62
CA VAL A 219 -10.06 6.69 -2.59
C VAL A 219 -8.79 6.01 -2.12
N HIS A 220 -8.17 5.24 -3.01
CA HIS A 220 -6.94 4.52 -2.74
C HIS A 220 -5.86 4.90 -3.74
N MET A 221 -4.63 5.17 -3.28
CA MET A 221 -3.45 5.28 -4.12
C MET A 221 -2.42 4.21 -3.76
N ASP A 222 -1.64 3.80 -4.75
CA ASP A 222 -0.54 2.85 -4.58
C ASP A 222 0.77 3.53 -4.12
N ASP A 223 1.90 2.90 -4.36
CA ASP A 223 3.25 3.36 -4.00
C ASP A 223 3.96 4.14 -5.12
N TYR A 224 3.31 4.33 -6.27
CA TYR A 224 3.91 4.95 -7.45
C TYR A 224 3.62 6.46 -7.52
N PHE A 225 4.30 7.24 -6.68
CA PHE A 225 4.36 8.70 -6.78
C PHE A 225 5.52 9.10 -7.70
N TYR A 226 6.72 9.37 -7.18
CA TYR A 226 7.93 9.27 -7.99
C TYR A 226 8.21 7.80 -8.26
N PRO A 227 8.63 7.44 -9.49
CA PRO A 227 8.86 6.04 -9.83
C PRO A 227 10.07 5.46 -9.09
N TYR A 228 10.10 4.14 -8.98
CA TYR A 228 11.26 3.41 -8.46
C TYR A 228 12.51 3.77 -9.23
N LYS A 229 13.63 3.95 -8.53
CA LYS A 229 14.90 4.34 -9.14
C LYS A 229 15.37 3.33 -10.18
N VAL A 230 15.74 3.82 -11.35
CA VAL A 230 16.36 3.04 -12.41
C VAL A 230 17.86 3.26 -12.35
N LYS A 231 18.65 2.17 -12.28
CA LYS A 231 20.10 2.24 -12.19
C LYS A 231 20.68 3.04 -13.35
N GLY A 232 21.50 4.03 -13.05
CA GLY A 232 22.16 4.87 -14.04
C GLY A 232 21.27 5.95 -14.67
N GLN A 233 20.04 6.18 -14.15
CA GLN A 233 19.16 7.26 -14.61
C GLN A 233 18.78 8.17 -13.44
N GLU A 234 18.91 9.48 -13.68
CA GLU A 234 18.32 10.48 -12.81
C GLU A 234 16.90 10.83 -13.28
N TYR A 235 15.99 11.08 -12.33
CA TYR A 235 14.66 11.53 -12.69
C TYR A 235 14.74 12.95 -13.27
N PRO A 236 14.16 13.23 -14.47
CA PRO A 236 14.49 14.44 -15.24
C PRO A 236 13.61 15.64 -14.86
N ASP A 237 13.69 16.08 -13.60
CA ASP A 237 12.94 17.22 -13.05
C ASP A 237 13.83 18.40 -12.59
N SER A 238 15.08 18.40 -12.97
CA SER A 238 16.05 19.44 -12.55
C SER A 238 15.64 20.85 -12.95
N THR A 239 14.98 21.02 -14.11
CA THR A 239 14.45 22.31 -14.57
C THR A 239 13.35 22.82 -13.65
N GLN A 240 12.42 21.94 -13.26
CA GLN A 240 11.34 22.27 -12.34
C GLN A 240 11.87 22.54 -10.95
N TYR A 241 12.89 21.80 -10.48
CA TYR A 241 13.55 22.08 -9.21
C TYR A 241 14.19 23.47 -9.20
N LYS A 242 14.90 23.87 -10.25
CA LYS A 242 15.45 25.24 -10.37
C LYS A 242 14.37 26.31 -10.35
N LYS A 243 13.18 26.04 -10.88
CA LYS A 243 12.05 26.98 -10.92
C LYS A 243 11.30 27.05 -9.60
N TYR A 244 10.97 25.91 -9.01
CA TYR A 244 10.03 25.78 -7.89
C TYR A 244 10.68 25.34 -6.58
N GLY A 245 11.90 24.78 -6.62
CA GLY A 245 12.56 24.15 -5.49
C GLY A 245 13.58 25.02 -4.74
N ARG A 246 13.76 26.30 -5.10
CA ARG A 246 14.85 27.17 -4.59
C ARG A 246 14.88 27.33 -3.07
N ASN A 247 13.74 27.19 -2.41
CA ASN A 247 13.60 27.37 -0.95
C ASN A 247 13.81 26.06 -0.18
N PHE A 248 14.10 24.95 -0.86
CA PHE A 248 14.35 23.65 -0.25
C PHE A 248 15.85 23.37 -0.15
N SER A 249 16.26 22.72 0.95
CA SER A 249 17.66 22.38 1.20
C SER A 249 18.20 21.34 0.23
N SER A 250 17.34 20.52 -0.35
CA SER A 250 17.71 19.48 -1.33
C SER A 250 16.60 19.23 -2.34
N ILE A 251 16.96 18.63 -3.49
CA ILE A 251 15.98 18.17 -4.46
C ILE A 251 15.07 17.08 -3.85
N GLY A 252 15.58 16.25 -2.94
CA GLY A 252 14.80 15.23 -2.23
C GLY A 252 13.72 15.85 -1.35
N ASP A 253 14.04 16.91 -0.62
CA ASP A 253 13.06 17.64 0.21
C ASP A 253 11.97 18.28 -0.64
N TRP A 254 12.34 18.85 -1.77
CA TRP A 254 11.38 19.40 -2.71
C TRP A 254 10.47 18.33 -3.34
N ARG A 255 11.04 17.20 -3.75
CA ARG A 255 10.24 16.07 -4.29
C ARG A 255 9.25 15.54 -3.25
N ARG A 256 9.67 15.36 -2.00
CA ARG A 256 8.77 14.98 -0.91
C ARG A 256 7.67 16.01 -0.69
N ASN A 257 8.03 17.30 -0.74
CA ASN A 257 7.03 18.36 -0.60
C ASN A 257 5.99 18.33 -1.72
N ASN A 258 6.37 18.03 -2.97
CA ASN A 258 5.42 17.91 -4.08
C ASN A 258 4.35 16.84 -3.79
N ILE A 259 4.75 15.70 -3.25
CA ILE A 259 3.82 14.63 -2.88
C ILE A 259 3.04 14.97 -1.60
N ASN A 260 3.67 15.60 -0.61
CA ASN A 260 2.98 16.09 0.58
C ASN A 260 1.82 17.04 0.22
N MET A 261 2.05 17.96 -0.71
CA MET A 261 1.03 18.91 -1.18
C MET A 261 -0.12 18.20 -1.91
N LEU A 262 0.19 17.18 -2.73
CA LEU A 262 -0.85 16.36 -3.37
C LEU A 262 -1.73 15.67 -2.33
N VAL A 263 -1.10 14.95 -1.39
CA VAL A 263 -1.82 14.16 -0.37
C VAL A 263 -2.68 15.07 0.51
N GLN A 264 -2.11 16.18 1.00
CA GLN A 264 -2.83 17.15 1.81
C GLN A 264 -4.02 17.76 1.07
N LYS A 265 -3.82 18.20 -0.18
CA LYS A 265 -4.86 18.82 -1.01
C LYS A 265 -5.98 17.81 -1.30
N LEU A 266 -5.61 16.59 -1.65
CA LEU A 266 -6.58 15.53 -1.95
C LEU A 266 -7.41 15.16 -0.72
N ASN A 267 -6.78 14.97 0.45
CA ASN A 267 -7.50 14.73 1.71
C ASN A 267 -8.52 15.84 1.96
N LYS A 268 -8.08 17.09 1.93
CA LYS A 268 -8.96 18.24 2.17
C LYS A 268 -10.13 18.28 1.18
N SER A 269 -9.85 18.03 -0.11
CA SER A 269 -10.88 18.06 -1.15
C SER A 269 -11.91 16.94 -0.97
N ILE A 270 -11.47 15.73 -0.67
CA ILE A 270 -12.36 14.57 -0.41
C ILE A 270 -13.24 14.87 0.81
N LYS A 271 -12.65 15.28 1.93
CA LYS A 271 -13.39 15.51 3.18
C LYS A 271 -14.38 16.67 3.09
N ASN A 272 -14.09 17.68 2.28
CA ASN A 272 -15.01 18.77 2.03
C ASN A 272 -16.18 18.35 1.12
N GLU A 273 -15.98 17.43 0.21
CA GLU A 273 -17.00 16.95 -0.73
C GLU A 273 -17.88 15.85 -0.10
N LYS A 274 -17.22 14.80 0.44
CA LYS A 274 -17.84 13.64 1.08
C LYS A 274 -16.99 13.21 2.26
N SER A 275 -17.37 13.61 3.47
CA SER A 275 -16.60 13.37 4.71
C SER A 275 -16.47 11.88 5.06
N ASP A 276 -17.40 11.06 4.63
CA ASP A 276 -17.49 9.62 4.84
C ASP A 276 -16.64 8.80 3.84
N VAL A 277 -16.23 9.37 2.71
CA VAL A 277 -15.30 8.70 1.79
C VAL A 277 -13.91 8.63 2.42
N SER A 278 -13.42 7.40 2.63
CA SER A 278 -12.09 7.14 3.16
C SER A 278 -10.99 7.49 2.15
N PHE A 279 -9.85 8.00 2.62
CA PHE A 279 -8.67 8.21 1.80
C PHE A 279 -7.47 7.46 2.37
N GLY A 280 -6.90 6.56 1.59
CA GLY A 280 -5.74 5.76 2.01
C GLY A 280 -4.72 5.51 0.92
N ILE A 281 -3.55 5.08 1.36
CA ILE A 281 -2.39 4.82 0.49
C ILE A 281 -1.75 3.48 0.89
N SER A 282 -1.32 2.70 -0.11
CA SER A 282 -0.53 1.48 0.10
C SER A 282 0.94 1.73 -0.29
N PRO A 283 1.77 2.23 0.64
CA PRO A 283 3.17 2.50 0.38
C PRO A 283 4.01 1.22 0.34
N PHE A 284 5.23 1.31 -0.18
CA PHE A 284 6.25 0.30 0.01
C PHE A 284 6.43 -0.02 1.51
N GLY A 285 6.74 -1.27 1.86
CA GLY A 285 6.70 -1.75 3.25
C GLY A 285 7.73 -1.14 4.21
N VAL A 286 8.78 -0.50 3.71
CA VAL A 286 9.85 0.11 4.52
C VAL A 286 9.87 1.61 4.34
N TRP A 287 9.63 2.36 5.42
CA TRP A 287 9.74 3.82 5.41
C TRP A 287 11.21 4.26 5.33
N ARG A 288 12.04 3.87 6.28
CA ARG A 288 13.51 3.98 6.30
C ARG A 288 14.11 2.83 7.11
N ASN A 289 15.31 2.41 6.79
CA ASN A 289 16.09 1.49 7.62
C ASN A 289 16.66 2.23 8.84
N ALA A 290 16.85 1.54 9.96
CA ALA A 290 17.50 2.08 11.14
C ALA A 290 18.95 2.54 10.88
N SER A 291 19.63 1.96 9.90
CA SER A 291 20.95 2.43 9.46
C SER A 291 20.92 3.79 8.76
N THR A 292 19.79 4.18 8.19
CA THR A 292 19.57 5.48 7.53
C THR A 292 19.00 6.50 8.52
N ASP A 293 18.07 6.08 9.37
CA ASP A 293 17.47 6.89 10.43
C ASP A 293 17.44 6.09 11.74
N PRO A 294 18.44 6.27 12.62
CA PRO A 294 18.53 5.51 13.87
C PRO A 294 17.39 5.77 14.87
N ILE A 295 16.66 6.88 14.69
CA ILE A 295 15.58 7.29 15.62
C ILE A 295 14.24 6.75 15.19
N LYS A 296 13.92 6.86 13.88
CA LYS A 296 12.59 6.53 13.35
C LYS A 296 12.57 5.29 12.44
N GLY A 297 13.72 4.85 11.93
CA GLY A 297 13.81 3.76 10.98
C GLY A 297 13.47 2.39 11.58
N SER A 298 13.05 1.46 10.73
CA SER A 298 12.83 0.06 11.10
C SER A 298 14.15 -0.73 11.10
N ASN A 299 14.22 -1.79 11.93
CA ASN A 299 15.37 -2.71 11.94
C ASN A 299 15.36 -3.61 10.69
N THR A 300 15.61 -2.98 9.54
CA THR A 300 15.64 -3.59 8.21
C THR A 300 16.89 -3.17 7.44
N ARG A 301 17.15 -3.87 6.32
CA ARG A 301 18.24 -3.59 5.37
C ARG A 301 17.69 -3.54 3.94
N ALA A 302 16.49 -2.99 3.76
CA ALA A 302 15.85 -2.89 2.46
C ALA A 302 16.66 -2.00 1.51
N GLY A 303 16.73 -2.41 0.24
CA GLY A 303 17.41 -1.63 -0.81
C GLY A 303 16.60 -0.41 -1.27
N ILE A 304 15.33 -0.31 -0.91
CA ILE A 304 14.42 0.79 -1.25
C ILE A 304 13.76 1.27 0.03
N GLN A 305 13.66 2.60 0.18
CA GLN A 305 13.07 3.27 1.31
C GLN A 305 12.09 4.35 0.81
N ASN A 306 10.87 4.38 1.36
CA ASN A 306 9.84 5.35 0.93
C ASN A 306 10.36 6.79 0.93
N TYR A 307 10.97 7.19 2.05
CA TYR A 307 11.37 8.58 2.29
C TYR A 307 12.48 9.04 1.32
N ASP A 308 13.51 8.21 1.12
CA ASP A 308 14.71 8.59 0.38
C ASP A 308 14.66 8.24 -1.11
N ASP A 309 13.94 7.16 -1.47
CA ASP A 309 13.95 6.62 -2.83
C ASP A 309 12.67 6.92 -3.60
N LEU A 310 11.51 6.93 -2.90
CA LEU A 310 10.22 7.18 -3.52
C LEU A 310 9.66 8.57 -3.17
N TYR A 311 10.37 9.32 -2.34
CA TYR A 311 10.01 10.66 -1.89
C TYR A 311 8.61 10.74 -1.26
N ALA A 312 8.23 9.67 -0.55
CA ALA A 312 6.95 9.52 0.13
C ALA A 312 7.15 9.57 1.65
N ASP A 313 6.65 10.62 2.29
CA ASP A 313 6.78 10.83 3.73
C ASP A 313 5.49 10.41 4.46
N ILE A 314 5.27 9.08 4.51
CA ILE A 314 4.05 8.50 5.04
C ILE A 314 3.85 8.85 6.51
N LEU A 315 4.91 8.89 7.32
CA LEU A 315 4.80 9.25 8.73
C LEU A 315 4.23 10.65 8.90
N LYS A 316 4.69 11.62 8.08
CA LYS A 316 4.14 12.97 8.08
C LYS A 316 2.66 12.98 7.72
N TRP A 317 2.23 12.19 6.75
CA TRP A 317 0.83 12.13 6.35
C TRP A 317 -0.06 11.56 7.45
N MET A 318 0.42 10.55 8.16
CA MET A 318 -0.27 9.95 9.32
C MET A 318 -0.31 10.92 10.51
N GLU A 319 0.83 11.53 10.87
CA GLU A 319 0.96 12.48 11.97
C GLU A 319 0.05 13.72 11.80
N ASN A 320 -0.19 14.14 10.55
CA ASN A 320 -1.06 15.26 10.22
C ASN A 320 -2.52 14.86 9.93
N SER A 321 -2.88 13.58 10.06
CA SER A 321 -4.22 13.05 9.74
C SER A 321 -4.66 13.36 8.31
N TRP A 322 -3.72 13.28 7.35
CA TRP A 322 -4.03 13.43 5.91
C TRP A 322 -4.47 12.12 5.28
N LEU A 323 -4.43 11.03 6.02
CA LEU A 323 -4.89 9.70 5.61
C LEU A 323 -5.86 9.15 6.65
N ASP A 324 -6.95 8.54 6.20
CA ASP A 324 -7.83 7.74 7.06
C ASP A 324 -7.21 6.38 7.35
N TYR A 325 -6.50 5.79 6.37
CA TYR A 325 -5.77 4.55 6.54
C TYR A 325 -4.47 4.51 5.75
N VAL A 326 -3.58 3.64 6.19
CA VAL A 326 -2.35 3.27 5.48
C VAL A 326 -2.30 1.75 5.34
N ALA A 327 -1.88 1.25 4.17
CA ALA A 327 -1.80 -0.18 3.88
C ALA A 327 -0.39 -0.55 3.36
N PRO A 328 0.66 -0.53 4.22
CA PRO A 328 2.02 -0.83 3.79
C PRO A 328 2.11 -2.24 3.18
N GLN A 329 2.80 -2.33 2.05
CA GLN A 329 3.02 -3.57 1.30
C GLN A 329 4.15 -4.36 1.96
N ILE A 330 3.81 -5.18 2.97
CA ILE A 330 4.79 -6.01 3.68
C ILE A 330 4.89 -7.37 2.97
N TYR A 331 5.53 -7.37 1.80
CA TYR A 331 5.53 -8.49 0.86
C TYR A 331 6.71 -9.45 1.07
N TRP A 332 7.03 -9.75 2.32
CA TRP A 332 8.07 -10.72 2.72
C TRP A 332 7.48 -11.75 3.68
N ASN A 333 8.12 -12.91 3.76
CA ASN A 333 7.74 -13.94 4.73
C ASN A 333 8.31 -13.63 6.11
N GLN A 334 7.72 -14.26 7.12
CA GLN A 334 8.28 -14.28 8.47
C GLN A 334 9.69 -14.91 8.42
N GLY A 335 10.63 -14.30 9.14
CA GLY A 335 12.02 -14.74 9.16
C GLY A 335 12.89 -14.29 7.99
N PHE A 336 12.39 -13.44 7.08
CA PHE A 336 13.22 -12.85 6.02
C PHE A 336 14.07 -11.71 6.57
N GLU A 337 15.32 -11.97 6.91
CA GLU A 337 16.20 -11.07 7.67
C GLU A 337 16.33 -9.64 7.13
N VAL A 338 16.26 -9.45 5.79
CA VAL A 338 16.45 -8.13 5.16
C VAL A 338 15.29 -7.19 5.44
N ALA A 339 14.07 -7.74 5.47
CA ALA A 339 12.83 -7.00 5.72
C ALA A 339 11.82 -7.96 6.37
N GLU A 340 12.10 -8.34 7.61
CA GLU A 340 11.34 -9.33 8.35
C GLU A 340 9.91 -8.85 8.61
N TYR A 341 8.93 -9.71 8.30
CA TYR A 341 7.51 -9.37 8.35
C TYR A 341 7.05 -8.88 9.73
N ASN A 342 7.37 -9.63 10.78
CA ASN A 342 6.95 -9.30 12.14
C ASN A 342 7.58 -7.99 12.63
N THR A 343 8.84 -7.76 12.28
CA THR A 343 9.54 -6.49 12.56
C THR A 343 8.83 -5.31 11.94
N LEU A 344 8.42 -5.44 10.67
CA LEU A 344 7.72 -4.36 9.97
C LEU A 344 6.30 -4.14 10.49
N VAL A 345 5.52 -5.19 10.76
CA VAL A 345 4.19 -5.05 11.37
C VAL A 345 4.28 -4.34 12.71
N ASN A 346 5.24 -4.72 13.56
CA ASN A 346 5.47 -4.07 14.85
C ASN A 346 5.85 -2.59 14.67
N TRP A 347 6.76 -2.29 13.72
CA TRP A 347 7.18 -0.92 13.44
C TRP A 347 5.99 -0.04 12.97
N TRP A 348 5.20 -0.53 12.01
CA TRP A 348 4.02 0.19 11.52
C TRP A 348 2.96 0.37 12.61
N SER A 349 2.72 -0.66 13.43
CA SER A 349 1.77 -0.61 14.55
C SER A 349 2.18 0.45 15.58
N ASN A 350 3.46 0.50 15.96
CA ASN A 350 3.98 1.49 16.89
C ASN A 350 3.85 2.93 16.38
N ASN A 351 3.95 3.15 15.07
CA ASN A 351 3.74 4.46 14.48
C ASN A 351 2.25 4.80 14.34
N ALA A 352 1.42 3.84 13.90
CA ALA A 352 -0.03 4.04 13.79
C ALA A 352 -0.68 4.39 15.14
N LYS A 353 -0.23 3.75 16.22
CA LYS A 353 -0.69 4.01 17.60
C LYS A 353 -0.63 5.48 18.03
N LYS A 354 0.27 6.24 17.43
CA LYS A 354 0.49 7.67 17.74
C LYS A 354 -0.41 8.60 16.91
N THR A 355 -1.22 8.04 16.02
CA THR A 355 -2.01 8.79 15.03
C THR A 355 -3.47 8.34 15.04
N LYS A 356 -4.31 8.99 14.23
CA LYS A 356 -5.70 8.59 13.98
C LYS A 356 -5.85 7.72 12.72
N THR A 357 -4.74 7.41 12.05
CA THR A 357 -4.74 6.66 10.79
C THR A 357 -4.88 5.17 11.08
N ASP A 358 -5.87 4.52 10.50
CA ASP A 358 -6.03 3.06 10.59
C ASP A 358 -4.90 2.35 9.83
N LEU A 359 -4.43 1.24 10.38
CA LEU A 359 -3.41 0.41 9.77
C LEU A 359 -4.02 -0.86 9.19
N TYR A 360 -3.94 -1.03 7.89
CA TYR A 360 -4.16 -2.30 7.21
C TYR A 360 -2.81 -2.85 6.75
N ILE A 361 -2.66 -4.16 6.67
CA ILE A 361 -1.41 -4.76 6.18
C ILE A 361 -1.62 -5.34 4.79
N GLY A 362 -0.78 -4.88 3.84
CA GLY A 362 -0.72 -5.44 2.49
C GLY A 362 -0.08 -6.82 2.50
N GLN A 363 -0.76 -7.82 1.94
CA GLN A 363 -0.39 -9.24 1.93
C GLN A 363 0.00 -9.71 0.54
N ALA A 364 1.16 -10.38 0.42
CA ALA A 364 1.68 -10.87 -0.85
C ALA A 364 1.13 -12.25 -1.21
N ALA A 365 -0.15 -12.35 -1.56
CA ALA A 365 -0.75 -13.62 -1.99
C ALA A 365 -0.02 -14.26 -3.19
N TYR A 366 0.52 -13.43 -4.08
CA TYR A 366 1.26 -13.89 -5.28
C TYR A 366 2.59 -14.59 -4.97
N LYS A 367 3.16 -14.37 -3.76
CA LYS A 367 4.42 -15.00 -3.33
C LYS A 367 4.24 -16.35 -2.64
N VAL A 368 3.03 -16.73 -2.29
CA VAL A 368 2.75 -18.00 -1.57
C VAL A 368 3.32 -19.21 -2.29
N LYS A 369 3.26 -19.22 -3.61
CA LYS A 369 3.83 -20.29 -4.43
C LYS A 369 5.33 -20.51 -4.19
N ASP A 370 6.06 -19.42 -3.88
CA ASP A 370 7.52 -19.37 -3.74
C ASP A 370 7.96 -19.58 -2.27
N TRP A 371 7.08 -19.37 -1.29
CA TRP A 371 7.40 -19.54 0.13
C TRP A 371 7.39 -21.01 0.54
N THR A 372 8.32 -21.40 1.40
CA THR A 372 8.41 -22.77 1.91
C THR A 372 7.21 -23.14 2.77
N ASN A 373 6.80 -22.23 3.67
CA ASN A 373 5.68 -22.43 4.59
C ASN A 373 4.34 -22.22 3.87
N SER A 374 3.56 -23.30 3.73
CA SER A 374 2.23 -23.25 3.11
C SER A 374 1.20 -22.45 3.92
N ASN A 375 1.42 -22.26 5.22
CA ASN A 375 0.55 -21.51 6.11
C ASN A 375 1.04 -20.07 6.35
N GLU A 376 2.00 -19.60 5.57
CA GLU A 376 2.63 -18.28 5.79
C GLU A 376 1.60 -17.14 5.90
N LEU A 377 0.66 -17.02 4.94
CA LEU A 377 -0.37 -15.98 5.02
C LEU A 377 -1.26 -16.13 6.26
N THR A 378 -1.67 -17.33 6.61
CA THR A 378 -2.49 -17.59 7.80
C THR A 378 -1.73 -17.17 9.06
N ASN A 379 -0.44 -17.49 9.15
CA ASN A 379 0.41 -17.10 10.26
C ASN A 379 0.58 -15.57 10.32
N GLN A 380 0.74 -14.90 9.18
CA GLN A 380 0.84 -13.45 9.08
C GLN A 380 -0.46 -12.78 9.58
N ILE A 381 -1.64 -13.25 9.17
CA ILE A 381 -2.92 -12.70 9.65
C ILE A 381 -3.08 -12.91 11.15
N ASN A 382 -2.74 -14.09 11.67
CA ASN A 382 -2.79 -14.36 13.11
C ASN A 382 -1.80 -13.46 13.87
N TYR A 383 -0.63 -13.18 13.31
CA TYR A 383 0.32 -12.25 13.90
C TYR A 383 -0.22 -10.81 13.90
N ASN A 384 -0.79 -10.35 12.79
CA ASN A 384 -1.39 -9.02 12.66
C ASN A 384 -2.47 -8.76 13.74
N ARG A 385 -3.29 -9.76 14.05
CA ARG A 385 -4.36 -9.68 15.04
C ARG A 385 -3.89 -9.50 16.48
N ARG A 386 -2.58 -9.64 16.74
CA ARG A 386 -1.97 -9.35 18.05
C ARG A 386 -1.90 -7.86 18.35
N PHE A 387 -2.04 -7.01 17.33
CA PHE A 387 -1.94 -5.56 17.41
C PHE A 387 -3.32 -4.92 17.27
N SER A 388 -3.73 -4.13 18.27
CA SER A 388 -5.02 -3.43 18.24
C SER A 388 -5.09 -2.36 17.17
N GLU A 389 -3.94 -1.83 16.75
CA GLU A 389 -3.77 -0.83 15.71
C GLU A 389 -4.01 -1.38 14.30
N VAL A 390 -3.73 -2.68 14.11
CA VAL A 390 -3.99 -3.33 12.82
C VAL A 390 -5.48 -3.63 12.70
N LYS A 391 -6.15 -2.94 11.79
CA LYS A 391 -7.60 -3.02 11.57
C LYS A 391 -7.99 -3.97 10.44
N GLY A 392 -7.03 -4.58 9.78
CA GLY A 392 -7.30 -5.53 8.71
C GLY A 392 -6.12 -5.80 7.79
N SER A 393 -6.41 -6.49 6.70
CA SER A 393 -5.43 -6.87 5.68
C SER A 393 -6.02 -6.76 4.28
N ILE A 394 -5.16 -6.45 3.31
CA ILE A 394 -5.53 -6.37 1.90
C ILE A 394 -4.58 -7.28 1.10
N PHE A 395 -5.12 -8.18 0.28
CA PHE A 395 -4.35 -9.18 -0.45
C PHE A 395 -4.05 -8.76 -1.88
N PHE A 396 -2.78 -8.77 -2.27
CA PHE A 396 -2.37 -8.58 -3.66
C PHE A 396 -2.10 -9.92 -4.33
N SER A 397 -2.93 -10.36 -5.26
CA SER A 397 -4.13 -9.75 -5.78
C SER A 397 -5.24 -10.82 -5.90
N TYR A 398 -6.42 -10.43 -6.41
CA TYR A 398 -7.53 -11.35 -6.65
C TYR A 398 -7.12 -12.60 -7.42
N LYS A 399 -6.40 -12.45 -8.54
CA LYS A 399 -5.92 -13.59 -9.35
C LYS A 399 -5.12 -14.58 -8.51
N SER A 400 -4.26 -14.10 -7.63
CA SER A 400 -3.43 -14.97 -6.80
C SER A 400 -4.25 -15.76 -5.79
N LEU A 401 -5.29 -15.16 -5.20
CA LEU A 401 -6.22 -15.88 -4.32
C LEU A 401 -7.09 -16.88 -5.10
N ARG A 402 -7.57 -16.49 -6.28
CA ARG A 402 -8.35 -17.36 -7.17
C ARG A 402 -7.57 -18.61 -7.61
N ASP A 403 -6.30 -18.40 -7.97
CA ASP A 403 -5.41 -19.48 -8.39
C ASP A 403 -5.02 -20.40 -7.20
N ASN A 404 -5.28 -19.94 -5.97
CA ASN A 404 -5.25 -20.71 -4.73
C ASN A 404 -3.97 -21.57 -4.52
N PRO A 405 -2.76 -20.99 -4.69
CA PRO A 405 -1.53 -21.76 -4.52
C PRO A 405 -1.45 -22.34 -3.10
N LYS A 406 -0.99 -23.59 -2.99
CA LYS A 406 -0.87 -24.31 -1.71
C LYS A 406 -2.17 -24.34 -0.89
N ASN A 407 -3.31 -24.23 -1.55
CA ASN A 407 -4.63 -24.26 -0.91
C ASN A 407 -4.82 -23.20 0.19
N ILE A 408 -4.27 -21.99 -0.03
CA ILE A 408 -4.27 -20.90 0.98
C ILE A 408 -5.68 -20.50 1.40
N MET A 409 -6.66 -20.59 0.51
CA MET A 409 -8.05 -20.22 0.85
C MET A 409 -8.66 -21.16 1.89
N ALA A 410 -8.38 -22.46 1.82
CA ALA A 410 -8.80 -23.39 2.87
C ALA A 410 -8.12 -23.07 4.20
N SER A 411 -6.83 -22.75 4.19
CA SER A 411 -6.10 -22.37 5.40
C SER A 411 -6.66 -21.10 6.04
N LEU A 412 -6.99 -20.07 5.24
CA LEU A 412 -7.59 -18.83 5.74
C LEU A 412 -9.01 -19.05 6.27
N LEU A 413 -9.86 -19.80 5.54
CA LEU A 413 -11.26 -20.02 5.89
C LEU A 413 -11.45 -20.98 7.07
N ASN A 414 -10.55 -21.96 7.26
CA ASN A 414 -10.53 -22.83 8.42
C ASN A 414 -9.79 -22.22 9.63
N GLY A 415 -9.16 -21.07 9.44
CA GLY A 415 -8.36 -20.34 10.40
C GLY A 415 -8.91 -18.93 10.67
N PRO A 416 -8.11 -17.88 10.37
CA PRO A 416 -8.45 -16.52 10.75
C PRO A 416 -9.73 -15.96 10.10
N TYR A 417 -10.15 -16.46 8.94
CA TYR A 417 -11.34 -15.98 8.24
C TYR A 417 -12.52 -16.95 8.35
N ASN A 418 -12.49 -17.84 9.33
CA ASN A 418 -13.64 -18.68 9.64
C ASN A 418 -14.90 -17.84 9.92
N LYS A 419 -16.08 -18.31 9.46
CA LYS A 419 -17.38 -17.64 9.65
C LYS A 419 -17.92 -17.85 11.05
#